data_833401bc3f4172b3820877d0067f0a71
#
_entry.id   833401bc3f4172b3820877d0067f0a71
#
_cell.length_a   1.000
_cell.length_b   1.000
_cell.length_c   1.000
_cell.angle_alpha   90.00
_cell.angle_beta   90.00
_cell.angle_gamma   90.00
#
_symmetry.space_group_name_H-M   'P 1'
#
loop_
_entity.id
_entity.type
_entity.pdbx_description
1 polymer ?
#
loop_
_entity_poly.entity_id
_entity_poly.type
_entity_poly.pdbx_seq_one_letter_code
_entity_poly.pdbx_strand_id
1 'polypeptide(L)' 'MNLWVNGERAEVDGLTNVAELAKHYGLQPNSVLIEHNQTALHQREWPERKLAEGDRIEFVRVVAGG' A
#
# COMPACT_ATOMS: atom_id res chain seq x y z
N MET A 1 -7.81 9.42 -8.50
CA MET A 1 -7.33 8.06 -8.82
C MET A 1 -8.11 7.03 -8.01
N ASN A 2 -8.59 6.01 -8.66
CA ASN A 2 -9.29 4.91 -7.99
C ASN A 2 -8.35 3.73 -7.84
N LEU A 3 -8.33 3.18 -6.62
CA LEU A 3 -7.53 1.99 -6.30
C LEU A 3 -8.44 0.97 -5.64
N TRP A 4 -7.97 -0.26 -5.57
CA TRP A 4 -8.60 -1.30 -4.78
C TRP A 4 -7.70 -1.58 -3.59
N VAL A 5 -8.15 -1.22 -2.39
CA VAL A 5 -7.39 -1.40 -1.17
C VAL A 5 -8.08 -2.44 -0.31
N ASN A 6 -7.42 -3.57 -0.11
CA ASN A 6 -7.98 -4.72 0.61
C ASN A 6 -9.36 -5.11 0.06
N GLY A 7 -9.48 -5.10 -1.27
CA GLY A 7 -10.71 -5.49 -1.93
C GLY A 7 -11.79 -4.43 -2.00
N GLU A 8 -11.55 -3.25 -1.43
CA GLU A 8 -12.52 -2.18 -1.45
C GLU A 8 -12.04 -1.03 -2.31
N ARG A 9 -12.96 -0.45 -3.07
CA ARG A 9 -12.63 0.68 -3.92
C ARG A 9 -12.32 1.90 -3.05
N ALA A 10 -11.21 2.56 -3.35
CA ALA A 10 -10.81 3.77 -2.66
C ALA A 10 -10.43 4.84 -3.67
N GLU A 11 -10.97 6.04 -3.49
CA GLU A 11 -10.57 7.16 -4.33
C GLU A 11 -9.57 8.00 -3.55
N VAL A 12 -8.40 8.21 -4.13
CA VAL A 12 -7.33 8.98 -3.50
C VAL A 12 -6.79 9.99 -4.49
N ASP A 13 -6.38 11.15 -3.97
CA ASP A 13 -5.82 12.21 -4.80
C ASP A 13 -4.48 12.63 -4.24
N GLY A 14 -3.57 13.04 -5.14
CA GLY A 14 -2.29 13.59 -4.73
C GLY A 14 -1.28 12.58 -4.25
N LEU A 15 -1.56 11.29 -4.44
CA LEU A 15 -0.62 10.22 -4.07
C LEU A 15 0.02 9.68 -5.32
N THR A 16 1.34 9.52 -5.30
CA THR A 16 2.08 9.05 -6.48
C THR A 16 2.74 7.69 -6.28
N ASN A 17 2.99 7.27 -5.05
CA ASN A 17 3.68 6.00 -4.81
C ASN A 17 3.13 5.29 -3.57
N VAL A 18 3.58 4.05 -3.38
CA VAL A 18 3.09 3.20 -2.29
C VAL A 18 3.45 3.78 -0.92
N ALA A 19 4.62 4.42 -0.79
CA ALA A 19 5.00 5.02 0.48
C ALA A 19 4.02 6.11 0.89
N GLU A 20 3.60 6.94 -0.05
CA GLU A 20 2.62 7.98 0.23
C GLU A 20 1.27 7.40 0.58
N LEU A 21 0.89 6.32 -0.08
CA LEU A 21 -0.36 5.63 0.21
C LEU A 21 -0.35 5.07 1.63
N ALA A 22 0.76 4.43 2.02
CA ALA A 22 0.89 3.88 3.36
C ALA A 22 0.78 4.99 4.41
N LYS A 23 1.41 6.12 4.16
CA LYS A 23 1.34 7.28 5.05
C LYS A 23 -0.09 7.82 5.14
N HIS A 24 -0.78 7.87 4.01
CA HIS A 24 -2.17 8.33 3.94
C HIS A 24 -3.08 7.49 4.86
N TYR A 25 -2.82 6.19 4.92
CA TYR A 25 -3.59 5.28 5.79
C TYR A 25 -3.01 5.17 7.20
N GLY A 26 -1.95 5.93 7.51
CA GLY A 26 -1.37 5.91 8.85
C GLY A 26 -0.68 4.61 9.21
N LEU A 27 -0.16 3.90 8.22
CA LEU A 27 0.48 2.60 8.45
C LEU A 27 1.92 2.75 8.90
N GLN A 28 2.30 1.95 9.90
CA GLN A 28 3.68 1.90 10.37
C GLN A 28 4.45 0.92 9.51
N PRO A 29 5.56 1.34 8.89
CA PRO A 29 6.27 0.46 7.95
C PRO A 29 6.67 -0.89 8.53
N ASN A 30 7.04 -0.94 9.80
CA ASN A 30 7.50 -2.18 10.41
C ASN A 30 6.38 -3.12 10.84
N SER A 31 5.14 -2.71 10.71
CA SER A 31 4.00 -3.50 11.18
C SER A 31 3.07 -3.93 10.07
N VAL A 32 3.46 -3.70 8.82
CA VAL A 32 2.58 -4.04 7.70
C VAL A 32 3.40 -4.52 6.51
N LEU A 33 2.84 -5.52 5.82
CA LEU A 33 3.35 -5.95 4.52
C LEU A 33 2.40 -5.39 3.47
N ILE A 34 2.96 -4.95 2.37
CA ILE A 34 2.16 -4.41 1.26
C ILE A 34 2.38 -5.24 0.02
N GLU A 35 1.29 -5.64 -0.62
CA GLU A 35 1.32 -6.22 -1.95
C GLU A 35 0.73 -5.21 -2.92
N HIS A 36 1.38 -5.03 -4.04
CA HIS A 36 0.95 -4.14 -5.09
C HIS A 36 0.77 -4.97 -6.35
N ASN A 37 -0.47 -5.10 -6.80
CA ASN A 37 -0.82 -5.94 -7.95
C ASN A 37 -0.23 -7.34 -7.80
N GLN A 38 -0.40 -7.93 -6.60
CA GLN A 38 0.04 -9.26 -6.24
C GLN A 38 1.55 -9.42 -6.07
N THR A 39 2.30 -8.32 -6.13
CA THR A 39 3.74 -8.34 -5.87
C THR A 39 3.99 -7.87 -4.45
N ALA A 40 4.58 -8.73 -3.63
CA ALA A 40 4.96 -8.36 -2.27
C ALA A 40 6.14 -7.40 -2.32
N LEU A 41 6.03 -6.29 -1.65
CA LEU A 41 7.05 -5.25 -1.68
C LEU A 41 7.87 -5.24 -0.41
N HIS A 42 9.18 -5.05 -0.57
CA HIS A 42 10.03 -4.68 0.55
C HIS A 42 9.76 -3.21 0.87
N GLN A 43 9.91 -2.87 2.14
CA GLN A 43 9.69 -1.50 2.60
C GLN A 43 10.47 -0.47 1.79
N ARG A 44 11.72 -0.81 1.44
CA ARG A 44 12.57 0.10 0.67
C ARG A 44 12.06 0.36 -0.75
N GLU A 45 11.16 -0.50 -1.25
CA GLU A 45 10.60 -0.35 -2.58
C GLU A 45 9.39 0.59 -2.61
N TRP A 46 8.80 0.85 -1.45
CA TRP A 46 7.57 1.66 -1.38
C TRP A 46 7.70 3.02 -2.05
N PRO A 47 8.77 3.80 -1.81
CA PRO A 47 8.86 5.12 -2.44
C PRO A 47 9.07 5.07 -3.95
N GLU A 48 9.58 3.95 -4.45
CA GLU A 48 9.87 3.79 -5.87
C GLU A 48 8.71 3.13 -6.63
N ARG A 49 7.71 2.64 -5.91
CA ARG A 49 6.61 1.91 -6.53
C ARG A 49 5.47 2.86 -6.83
N LYS A 50 5.32 3.21 -8.09
CA LYS A 50 4.31 4.18 -8.50
C LYS A 50 2.92 3.56 -8.54
N LEU A 51 1.93 4.39 -8.22
CA LEU A 51 0.53 4.00 -8.26
C LEU A 51 -0.07 4.38 -9.60
N ALA A 52 -1.00 3.57 -10.08
CA ALA A 52 -1.73 3.82 -11.29
C ALA A 52 -3.21 3.53 -11.07
N GLU A 53 -4.04 4.14 -11.88
CA GLU A 53 -5.48 3.94 -11.83
C GLU A 53 -5.83 2.46 -11.86
N GLY A 54 -6.67 2.01 -10.94
CA GLY A 54 -7.12 0.64 -10.90
C GLY A 54 -6.19 -0.35 -10.21
N ASP A 55 -5.07 0.13 -9.68
CA ASP A 55 -4.13 -0.76 -8.98
C ASP A 55 -4.78 -1.43 -7.78
N ARG A 56 -4.32 -2.63 -7.48
CA ARG A 56 -4.76 -3.40 -6.31
C ARG A 56 -3.68 -3.38 -5.26
N ILE A 57 -4.06 -2.98 -4.05
CA ILE A 57 -3.16 -2.87 -2.91
C ILE A 57 -3.72 -3.72 -1.79
N GLU A 58 -2.88 -4.56 -1.20
CA GLU A 58 -3.25 -5.34 -0.03
C GLU A 58 -2.33 -4.95 1.12
N PHE A 59 -2.93 -4.64 2.25
CA PHE A 59 -2.19 -4.39 3.48
C PHE A 59 -2.39 -5.57 4.42
N VAL A 60 -1.30 -6.20 4.82
CA VAL A 60 -1.36 -7.32 5.76
C VAL A 60 -0.62 -6.89 7.01
N ARG A 61 -1.32 -6.82 8.14
CA ARG A 61 -0.68 -6.46 9.39
C ARG A 61 0.15 -7.62 9.89
N VAL A 62 1.38 -7.31 10.27
CA VAL A 62 2.26 -8.29 10.88
C VAL A 62 2.03 -8.23 12.36
N VAL A 63 1.47 -9.30 12.90
CA VAL A 63 1.30 -9.41 14.35
C VAL A 63 2.62 -9.95 14.88
N ALA A 64 3.28 -9.18 15.72
CA ALA A 64 4.48 -9.67 16.39
C ALA A 64 4.06 -10.92 17.16
N GLY A 65 4.55 -12.06 16.75
CA GLY A 65 4.26 -13.32 17.39
C GLY A 65 4.66 -13.20 18.84
N GLY A 66 3.68 -13.06 19.63
CA GLY A 66 3.87 -12.84 21.06
C GLY A 66 4.58 -13.97 21.70
#